data_e37105969b4c6b0fec87b80eedaca8d3
#
_entry.id   e37105969b4c6b0fec87b80eedaca8d3
#
_cell.length_a   1.000
_cell.length_b   1.000
_cell.length_c   1.000
_cell.angle_alpha   90.00
_cell.angle_beta   90.00
_cell.angle_gamma   90.00
#
_symmetry.space_group_name_H-M   'P 1'
#
loop_
_entity.id
_entity.type
_entity.pdbx_description
1 polymer ?
#
loop_
_entity_poly.entity_id
_entity_poly.type
_entity_poly.pdbx_seq_one_letter_code
_entity_poly.pdbx_strand_id
1 'polypeptide(L)'
;MKPFASASVCHVVEGANYWARNKGMTKYTFMKMRVAYIEGNNVALEYAIAGTKDRDLSENENANQPQSDNVSMTALEVPFLNPDHTYADYFVTYKDNQVQNFVLEYVPEKKHSAWVAFCFDSVTSQDNVKRTDAWNQDDPNIDNSVEPNESMHKSDGYDKGHLCASEDRVYCEDANKQTFYANISPQIASFNQKYWMYLEQQVQKWGRSTREGTYDKVYVVKGGTLNKLLTNFTGTMKGGDGKYPETDAEGFTIHGLAVPAYYYMAILAEKGDTYHAIAFLVPHSELLPQKPTADDFQVYAVSIDKLEQETGIDFFCNLPDVIEDEVEKAYNKADWAW
;
A
#
# COMPACT_ATOMS: atom_id res chain seq x y z
N MET A 1 -11.32 -2.94 -42.95
CA MET A 1 -10.99 -1.99 -41.84
C MET A 1 -9.50 -1.73 -41.92
N LYS A 2 -9.03 -0.50 -42.08
CA LYS A 2 -7.59 -0.24 -42.00
C LYS A 2 -7.12 -0.47 -40.57
N PRO A 3 -5.97 -1.12 -40.36
CA PRO A 3 -5.44 -1.32 -39.02
C PRO A 3 -5.18 0.03 -38.35
N PHE A 4 -5.48 0.13 -37.05
CA PHE A 4 -5.16 1.32 -36.27
C PHE A 4 -3.63 1.51 -36.28
N ALA A 5 -3.17 2.62 -36.83
CA ALA A 5 -1.79 3.03 -36.60
C ALA A 5 -1.72 3.53 -35.15
N SER A 6 -0.80 3.00 -34.34
CA SER A 6 -0.47 3.57 -33.04
C SER A 6 0.32 4.87 -33.29
N ALA A 7 -0.39 5.99 -33.37
CA ALA A 7 0.24 7.30 -33.45
C ALA A 7 -0.08 8.06 -32.16
N SER A 8 0.94 8.57 -31.51
CA SER A 8 0.82 9.50 -30.39
C SER A 8 0.33 10.89 -30.84
N VAL A 9 0.32 11.16 -32.12
CA VAL A 9 -0.13 12.44 -32.73
C VAL A 9 -0.85 12.13 -34.02
N CYS A 10 -2.01 12.73 -34.24
CA CYS A 10 -2.71 12.66 -35.52
C CYS A 10 -3.11 14.05 -36.02
N HIS A 11 -3.07 14.26 -37.34
CA HIS A 11 -3.68 15.43 -37.94
C HIS A 11 -5.20 15.30 -37.92
N VAL A 12 -5.87 16.31 -37.32
CA VAL A 12 -7.31 16.38 -37.24
C VAL A 12 -7.86 17.35 -38.31
N VAL A 13 -8.98 16.97 -38.89
CA VAL A 13 -9.65 17.75 -39.96
C VAL A 13 -11.07 18.03 -39.49
N GLU A 14 -11.50 19.29 -39.59
CA GLU A 14 -12.85 19.72 -39.23
C GLU A 14 -13.91 18.92 -39.99
N GLY A 15 -14.95 18.49 -39.29
CA GLY A 15 -16.02 17.66 -39.83
C GLY A 15 -15.67 16.18 -40.02
N ALA A 16 -14.40 15.79 -39.86
CA ALA A 16 -14.00 14.39 -40.04
C ALA A 16 -14.37 13.52 -38.85
N ASN A 17 -14.60 12.23 -39.13
CA ASN A 17 -14.87 11.22 -38.12
C ASN A 17 -13.66 10.33 -37.90
N TYR A 18 -13.38 10.05 -36.66
CA TYR A 18 -12.26 9.23 -36.19
C TYR A 18 -12.77 8.10 -35.29
N TRP A 19 -12.03 7.01 -35.30
CA TRP A 19 -12.17 5.97 -34.30
C TRP A 19 -10.97 6.03 -33.36
N ALA A 20 -11.23 6.04 -32.08
CA ALA A 20 -10.22 5.88 -31.04
C ALA A 20 -10.47 4.60 -30.27
N ARG A 21 -9.39 4.01 -29.78
CA ARG A 21 -9.41 2.89 -28.88
C ARG A 21 -8.59 3.27 -27.65
N ASN A 22 -9.24 3.30 -26.50
CA ASN A 22 -8.53 3.33 -25.23
C ASN A 22 -8.24 1.89 -24.79
N LYS A 23 -6.99 1.61 -24.43
CA LYS A 23 -6.56 0.33 -23.89
C LYS A 23 -6.63 0.44 -22.37
N GLY A 24 -7.72 -0.06 -21.78
CA GLY A 24 -7.77 -0.33 -20.35
C GLY A 24 -7.05 -1.65 -20.03
N MET A 25 -6.86 -1.95 -18.77
CA MET A 25 -6.15 -3.16 -18.32
C MET A 25 -6.88 -4.43 -18.74
N THR A 26 -8.16 -4.55 -18.45
CA THR A 26 -8.96 -5.73 -18.78
C THR A 26 -9.81 -5.58 -20.03
N LYS A 27 -10.07 -4.34 -20.49
CA LYS A 27 -10.94 -4.07 -21.64
C LYS A 27 -10.39 -3.00 -22.58
N TYR A 28 -10.72 -3.13 -23.84
CA TYR A 28 -10.62 -2.05 -24.80
C TYR A 28 -11.93 -1.27 -24.83
N THR A 29 -11.87 0.06 -24.75
CA THR A 29 -13.02 0.95 -24.99
C THR A 29 -12.87 1.59 -26.37
N PHE A 30 -13.86 1.40 -27.21
CA PHE A 30 -13.90 1.97 -28.55
C PHE A 30 -14.79 3.21 -28.56
N MET A 31 -14.29 4.29 -29.13
CA MET A 31 -14.98 5.56 -29.24
C MET A 31 -15.05 6.00 -30.70
N LYS A 32 -16.20 6.51 -31.09
CA LYS A 32 -16.35 7.27 -32.34
C LYS A 32 -16.28 8.75 -31.99
N MET A 33 -15.38 9.47 -32.63
CA MET A 33 -15.18 10.90 -32.41
C MET A 33 -15.40 11.66 -33.73
N ARG A 34 -15.94 12.87 -33.61
CA ARG A 34 -16.05 13.82 -34.73
C ARG A 34 -15.38 15.12 -34.31
N VAL A 35 -14.60 15.70 -35.20
CA VAL A 35 -14.09 17.06 -35.01
C VAL A 35 -15.21 18.03 -35.39
N ALA A 36 -15.78 18.69 -34.38
CA ALA A 36 -16.90 19.60 -34.58
C ALA A 36 -16.44 20.91 -35.25
N TYR A 37 -15.36 21.48 -34.69
CA TYR A 37 -14.70 22.66 -35.27
C TYR A 37 -13.25 22.80 -34.78
N ILE A 38 -12.46 23.59 -35.50
CA ILE A 38 -11.07 23.94 -35.15
C ILE A 38 -10.95 25.46 -35.14
N GLU A 39 -10.47 26.03 -34.01
CA GLU A 39 -10.20 27.46 -33.86
C GLU A 39 -8.80 27.67 -33.29
N GLY A 40 -7.86 28.09 -34.11
CA GLY A 40 -6.46 28.20 -33.75
C GLY A 40 -5.88 26.85 -33.29
N ASN A 41 -5.45 26.78 -32.02
CA ASN A 41 -4.93 25.55 -31.41
C ASN A 41 -6.02 24.75 -30.64
N ASN A 42 -7.26 25.19 -30.67
CA ASN A 42 -8.36 24.53 -29.97
C ASN A 42 -9.13 23.64 -30.92
N VAL A 43 -9.42 22.43 -30.48
CA VAL A 43 -10.21 21.44 -31.26
C VAL A 43 -11.40 21.03 -30.41
N ALA A 44 -12.61 21.25 -30.93
CA ALA A 44 -13.83 20.74 -30.29
C ALA A 44 -14.17 19.36 -30.85
N LEU A 45 -14.35 18.41 -29.95
CA LEU A 45 -14.66 17.02 -30.29
C LEU A 45 -16.05 16.64 -29.75
N GLU A 46 -16.86 16.04 -30.61
CA GLU A 46 -18.03 15.27 -30.25
C GLU A 46 -17.64 13.80 -30.19
N TYR A 47 -17.98 13.07 -29.15
CA TYR A 47 -17.68 11.65 -29.08
C TYR A 47 -18.81 10.82 -28.49
N ALA A 48 -18.84 9.55 -28.86
CA ALA A 48 -19.71 8.55 -28.27
C ALA A 48 -18.93 7.25 -28.04
N ILE A 49 -19.17 6.60 -26.90
CA ILE A 49 -18.65 5.26 -26.65
C ILE A 49 -19.41 4.28 -27.55
N ALA A 50 -18.69 3.59 -28.42
CA ALA A 50 -19.26 2.63 -29.36
C ALA A 50 -19.35 1.21 -28.78
N GLY A 51 -18.61 0.92 -27.72
CA GLY A 51 -18.63 -0.36 -27.03
C GLY A 51 -17.29 -0.68 -26.35
N THR A 52 -17.28 -1.79 -25.67
CA THR A 52 -16.08 -2.37 -25.05
C THR A 52 -15.83 -3.77 -25.60
N LYS A 53 -14.60 -4.22 -25.55
CA LYS A 53 -14.18 -5.60 -25.83
C LYS A 53 -13.17 -6.00 -24.78
N ASP A 54 -13.36 -7.17 -24.18
CA ASP A 54 -12.38 -7.72 -23.25
C ASP A 54 -11.03 -7.91 -23.95
N ARG A 55 -9.96 -7.66 -23.23
CA ARG A 55 -8.61 -8.04 -23.65
C ARG A 55 -8.52 -9.57 -23.54
N ASP A 56 -7.81 -10.16 -24.47
CA ASP A 56 -7.45 -11.57 -24.32
C ASP A 56 -6.31 -11.64 -23.31
N LEU A 57 -6.65 -12.04 -22.10
CA LEU A 57 -5.71 -12.26 -20.99
C LEU A 57 -5.39 -13.75 -20.85
N SER A 58 -5.93 -14.62 -21.75
CA SER A 58 -5.81 -16.08 -21.66
C SER A 58 -4.38 -16.60 -21.90
N GLU A 59 -3.49 -15.78 -22.46
CA GLU A 59 -2.08 -16.14 -22.63
C GLU A 59 -1.23 -15.80 -21.38
N ASN A 60 -1.85 -15.14 -20.36
CA ASN A 60 -1.19 -14.74 -19.14
C ASN A 60 -1.98 -15.29 -17.94
N GLU A 61 -1.82 -16.58 -17.73
CA GLU A 61 -2.12 -17.18 -16.45
C GLU A 61 -1.24 -16.49 -15.40
N ASN A 62 -1.76 -16.26 -14.20
CA ASN A 62 -0.94 -15.82 -13.09
C ASN A 62 0.09 -16.92 -12.78
N ALA A 63 1.36 -16.67 -13.03
CA ALA A 63 2.46 -17.61 -12.75
C ALA A 63 2.59 -17.84 -11.25
N ASN A 64 2.16 -16.89 -10.43
CA ASN A 64 2.07 -16.97 -8.99
C ASN A 64 0.82 -17.78 -8.62
N GLN A 65 0.95 -19.09 -8.62
CA GLN A 65 -0.16 -19.95 -8.20
C GLN A 65 -0.56 -19.66 -6.74
N PRO A 66 -1.86 -19.69 -6.41
CA PRO A 66 -2.30 -19.51 -5.04
C PRO A 66 -1.54 -20.46 -4.13
N GLN A 67 -0.86 -19.96 -3.14
CA GLN A 67 0.01 -20.73 -2.24
C GLN A 67 -0.79 -21.63 -1.29
N SER A 68 -2.10 -21.44 -1.22
CA SER A 68 -2.99 -22.16 -0.32
C SER A 68 -4.45 -22.06 -0.79
N ASP A 69 -5.28 -23.02 -0.36
CA ASP A 69 -6.73 -22.94 -0.49
C ASP A 69 -7.38 -21.88 0.43
N ASN A 70 -6.58 -21.15 1.20
CA ASN A 70 -7.06 -20.08 2.06
C ASN A 70 -7.42 -18.85 1.21
N VAL A 71 -8.70 -18.51 1.18
CA VAL A 71 -9.24 -17.39 0.39
C VAL A 71 -8.60 -16.05 0.75
N SER A 72 -8.17 -15.86 2.02
CA SER A 72 -7.50 -14.64 2.44
C SER A 72 -6.16 -14.43 1.73
N MET A 73 -5.47 -15.49 1.35
CA MET A 73 -4.18 -15.45 0.66
C MET A 73 -4.31 -15.11 -0.84
N THR A 74 -5.51 -15.05 -1.37
CA THR A 74 -5.78 -14.69 -2.78
C THR A 74 -6.21 -13.24 -2.96
N ALA A 75 -6.26 -12.46 -1.88
CA ALA A 75 -6.57 -11.05 -1.93
C ALA A 75 -5.42 -10.26 -2.61
N LEU A 76 -5.77 -9.21 -3.35
CA LEU A 76 -4.78 -8.47 -4.17
C LEU A 76 -3.70 -7.77 -3.34
N GLU A 77 -4.00 -7.44 -2.08
CA GLU A 77 -3.04 -6.84 -1.16
C GLU A 77 -2.02 -7.82 -0.59
N VAL A 78 -2.22 -9.14 -0.73
CA VAL A 78 -1.35 -10.14 -0.13
C VAL A 78 -0.14 -10.39 -1.02
N PRO A 79 1.09 -10.06 -0.58
CA PRO A 79 2.31 -10.37 -1.29
C PRO A 79 2.59 -11.88 -1.37
N PHE A 80 3.51 -12.28 -2.22
CA PHE A 80 3.99 -13.65 -2.27
C PHE A 80 4.59 -14.05 -0.91
N LEU A 81 4.10 -15.16 -0.35
CA LEU A 81 4.43 -15.57 1.02
C LEU A 81 5.79 -16.26 1.10
N ASN A 82 6.55 -15.92 2.12
CA ASN A 82 7.74 -16.69 2.47
C ASN A 82 7.35 -17.91 3.31
N PRO A 83 7.61 -19.16 2.86
CA PRO A 83 7.22 -20.35 3.59
C PRO A 83 7.93 -20.54 4.95
N ASP A 84 9.02 -19.81 5.20
CA ASP A 84 9.76 -19.86 6.46
C ASP A 84 9.21 -18.87 7.51
N HIS A 85 8.24 -18.03 7.12
CA HIS A 85 7.60 -17.04 8.00
C HIS A 85 6.21 -17.49 8.47
N THR A 86 5.67 -16.79 9.45
CA THR A 86 4.32 -17.06 9.96
C THR A 86 3.31 -16.11 9.31
N TYR A 87 2.39 -16.65 8.54
CA TYR A 87 1.25 -15.90 8.03
C TYR A 87 0.14 -15.86 9.07
N ALA A 88 -0.45 -14.68 9.28
CA ALA A 88 -1.59 -14.48 10.17
C ALA A 88 -2.66 -13.60 9.50
N ASP A 89 -3.91 -14.01 9.64
CA ASP A 89 -5.07 -13.27 9.13
C ASP A 89 -6.02 -12.89 10.27
N TYR A 90 -6.55 -11.66 10.18
CA TYR A 90 -7.38 -11.05 11.22
C TYR A 90 -8.73 -10.68 10.66
N PHE A 91 -9.76 -11.20 11.28
CA PHE A 91 -11.16 -10.94 10.95
C PHE A 91 -11.90 -10.34 12.13
N VAL A 92 -12.91 -9.55 11.84
CA VAL A 92 -13.89 -9.07 12.81
C VAL A 92 -15.31 -9.35 12.32
N THR A 93 -16.23 -9.54 13.26
CA THR A 93 -17.64 -9.55 12.94
C THR A 93 -18.18 -8.12 12.94
N TYR A 94 -18.54 -7.62 11.77
CA TYR A 94 -19.11 -6.29 11.62
C TYR A 94 -20.46 -6.36 10.90
N LYS A 95 -21.54 -5.93 11.59
CA LYS A 95 -22.93 -6.01 11.07
C LYS A 95 -23.28 -7.41 10.54
N ASP A 96 -23.03 -8.41 11.37
CA ASP A 96 -23.27 -9.84 11.09
C ASP A 96 -22.46 -10.45 9.93
N ASN A 97 -21.46 -9.74 9.40
CA ASN A 97 -20.56 -10.25 8.38
C ASN A 97 -19.14 -10.42 8.95
N GLN A 98 -18.44 -11.45 8.46
CA GLN A 98 -17.00 -11.57 8.67
C GLN A 98 -16.29 -10.60 7.71
N VAL A 99 -15.53 -9.67 8.26
CA VAL A 99 -14.75 -8.68 7.50
C VAL A 99 -13.27 -8.90 7.80
N GLN A 100 -12.48 -9.12 6.75
CA GLN A 100 -11.03 -9.17 6.87
C GLN A 100 -10.52 -7.78 7.28
N ASN A 101 -9.81 -7.73 8.38
CA ASN A 101 -9.30 -6.48 8.92
C ASN A 101 -7.93 -6.14 8.33
N PHE A 102 -7.00 -7.05 8.47
CA PHE A 102 -5.69 -7.04 7.83
C PHE A 102 -5.09 -8.46 7.88
N VAL A 103 -4.00 -8.63 7.17
CA VAL A 103 -3.15 -9.83 7.22
C VAL A 103 -1.71 -9.40 7.42
N LEU A 104 -0.87 -10.28 7.93
CA LEU A 104 0.56 -10.02 8.08
C LEU A 104 1.40 -11.28 7.87
N GLU A 105 2.66 -11.07 7.55
CA GLU A 105 3.69 -12.08 7.56
C GLU A 105 4.70 -11.74 8.65
N TYR A 106 4.79 -12.59 9.67
CA TYR A 106 5.62 -12.39 10.84
C TYR A 106 6.93 -13.17 10.76
N VAL A 107 8.04 -12.52 11.11
CA VAL A 107 9.39 -13.05 11.10
C VAL A 107 9.88 -13.27 12.54
N PRO A 108 9.79 -14.50 13.09
CA PRO A 108 10.04 -14.76 14.50
C PRO A 108 11.43 -14.33 14.99
N GLU A 109 12.48 -14.57 14.20
CA GLU A 109 13.86 -14.24 14.55
C GLU A 109 14.14 -12.72 14.55
N LYS A 110 13.30 -11.94 13.89
CA LYS A 110 13.35 -10.48 13.89
C LYS A 110 12.40 -9.85 14.91
N LYS A 111 11.47 -10.64 15.43
CA LYS A 111 10.37 -10.19 16.28
C LYS A 111 9.63 -9.01 15.65
N HIS A 112 9.34 -9.15 14.37
CA HIS A 112 8.79 -8.07 13.55
C HIS A 112 8.02 -8.65 12.38
N SER A 113 6.93 -8.01 11.95
CA SER A 113 6.24 -8.39 10.73
C SER A 113 7.03 -7.91 9.51
N ALA A 114 7.26 -8.79 8.53
CA ALA A 114 7.84 -8.41 7.25
C ALA A 114 6.97 -7.36 6.59
N TRP A 115 5.66 -7.62 6.55
CA TRP A 115 4.66 -6.70 6.04
C TRP A 115 3.31 -6.91 6.75
N VAL A 116 2.46 -5.89 6.65
CA VAL A 116 1.04 -5.92 7.01
C VAL A 116 0.25 -5.41 5.81
N ALA A 117 -0.78 -6.13 5.39
CA ALA A 117 -1.57 -5.82 4.21
C ALA A 117 -3.07 -5.69 4.53
N PHE A 118 -3.73 -4.74 3.91
CA PHE A 118 -5.14 -4.46 4.13
C PHE A 118 -5.76 -3.69 2.96
N CYS A 119 -7.09 -3.70 2.91
CA CYS A 119 -7.84 -3.00 1.88
C CYS A 119 -8.75 -1.92 2.49
N PHE A 120 -8.86 -0.79 1.82
CA PHE A 120 -9.96 0.17 1.98
C PHE A 120 -11.02 -0.10 0.92
N ASP A 121 -12.21 -0.41 1.35
CA ASP A 121 -13.42 -0.58 0.55
C ASP A 121 -14.60 0.20 1.15
N SER A 122 -15.82 -0.06 0.71
CA SER A 122 -17.03 0.61 1.21
C SER A 122 -17.30 0.38 2.71
N VAL A 123 -16.74 -0.68 3.29
CA VAL A 123 -16.88 -1.04 4.72
C VAL A 123 -15.69 -0.54 5.52
N THR A 124 -14.49 -0.98 5.14
CA THR A 124 -13.26 -0.76 5.90
C THR A 124 -12.73 0.67 5.83
N SER A 125 -13.20 1.46 4.86
CA SER A 125 -12.89 2.90 4.76
C SER A 125 -13.70 3.80 5.70
N GLN A 126 -14.69 3.23 6.42
CA GLN A 126 -15.55 4.01 7.33
C GLN A 126 -14.76 4.52 8.55
N ASP A 127 -15.20 5.66 9.07
CA ASP A 127 -14.64 6.33 10.24
C ASP A 127 -15.74 6.44 11.30
N ASN A 128 -15.97 5.33 12.02
CA ASN A 128 -17.10 5.20 12.94
C ASN A 128 -16.71 5.27 14.40
N VAL A 129 -15.43 4.98 14.72
CA VAL A 129 -14.95 4.95 16.09
C VAL A 129 -13.65 5.72 16.23
N LYS A 130 -13.33 6.12 17.45
CA LYS A 130 -12.03 6.71 17.78
C LYS A 130 -11.02 5.61 18.04
N ARG A 131 -9.74 5.94 17.86
CA ARG A 131 -8.62 5.10 18.27
C ARG A 131 -8.83 4.57 19.69
N THR A 132 -8.63 3.27 19.86
CA THR A 132 -8.54 2.61 21.15
C THR A 132 -7.12 2.71 21.73
N ASP A 133 -6.95 2.22 22.95
CA ASP A 133 -5.63 2.08 23.60
C ASP A 133 -5.48 0.62 24.07
N ALA A 134 -5.48 -0.30 23.11
CA ALA A 134 -5.56 -1.75 23.36
C ALA A 134 -4.17 -2.41 23.52
N TRP A 135 -3.24 -1.73 24.18
CA TRP A 135 -1.95 -2.29 24.54
C TRP A 135 -2.10 -3.46 25.54
N ASN A 136 -1.10 -4.33 25.59
CA ASN A 136 -1.05 -5.54 26.42
C ASN A 136 -2.05 -6.64 26.07
N GLN A 137 -2.40 -6.75 24.80
CA GLN A 137 -3.13 -7.90 24.29
C GLN A 137 -2.16 -8.84 23.59
N ASP A 138 -2.22 -10.13 23.94
CA ASP A 138 -1.52 -11.17 23.21
C ASP A 138 -2.17 -11.35 21.84
N ASP A 139 -1.36 -11.52 20.80
CA ASP A 139 -1.84 -11.82 19.47
C ASP A 139 -2.32 -13.28 19.38
N PRO A 140 -3.57 -13.53 19.03
CA PRO A 140 -4.11 -14.90 19.02
C PRO A 140 -3.50 -15.78 17.91
N ASN A 141 -2.81 -15.19 16.94
CA ASN A 141 -2.30 -15.88 15.75
C ASN A 141 -0.77 -16.03 15.75
N ILE A 142 -0.07 -15.37 16.69
CA ILE A 142 1.38 -15.45 16.83
C ILE A 142 1.73 -16.13 18.13
N ASP A 143 2.70 -17.04 18.10
CA ASP A 143 3.16 -17.75 19.30
C ASP A 143 3.78 -16.77 20.31
N ASN A 144 3.25 -16.73 21.54
CA ASN A 144 3.69 -15.82 22.61
C ASN A 144 5.18 -15.98 22.96
N SER A 145 5.84 -17.09 22.59
CA SER A 145 7.28 -17.27 22.80
C SER A 145 8.14 -16.40 21.88
N VAL A 146 7.58 -15.98 20.74
CA VAL A 146 8.29 -15.17 19.73
C VAL A 146 7.64 -13.79 19.51
N GLU A 147 6.41 -13.59 20.00
CA GLU A 147 5.73 -12.30 19.93
C GLU A 147 6.39 -11.29 20.89
N PRO A 148 6.70 -10.07 20.43
CA PRO A 148 7.16 -9.02 21.32
C PRO A 148 6.02 -8.49 22.18
N ASN A 149 6.14 -8.66 23.48
CA ASN A 149 5.18 -8.07 24.42
C ASN A 149 5.42 -6.55 24.58
N GLU A 150 4.43 -5.85 25.16
CA GLU A 150 4.52 -4.39 25.35
C GLU A 150 5.79 -3.95 26.12
N SER A 151 6.32 -4.76 27.02
CA SER A 151 7.51 -4.41 27.81
C SER A 151 8.77 -4.32 26.94
N MET A 152 8.85 -5.10 25.86
CA MET A 152 9.97 -5.06 24.90
C MET A 152 9.99 -3.79 24.06
N HIS A 153 8.86 -3.12 23.92
CA HIS A 153 8.73 -1.81 23.29
C HIS A 153 8.83 -0.64 24.28
N LYS A 154 9.20 -0.89 25.53
CA LYS A 154 9.36 0.16 26.54
C LYS A 154 10.83 0.45 26.81
N SER A 155 11.12 1.72 27.04
CA SER A 155 12.46 2.16 27.50
C SER A 155 13.61 1.82 26.54
N ASP A 156 13.33 1.69 25.26
CA ASP A 156 14.32 1.50 24.18
C ASP A 156 14.58 2.80 23.38
N GLY A 157 13.88 3.88 23.73
CA GLY A 157 13.99 5.19 23.08
C GLY A 157 13.16 5.34 21.79
N TYR A 158 12.51 4.27 21.32
CA TYR A 158 11.63 4.28 20.17
C TYR A 158 10.16 4.51 20.52
N ASP A 159 9.39 4.97 19.56
CA ASP A 159 7.94 4.88 19.59
C ASP A 159 7.48 3.45 19.26
N LYS A 160 6.36 3.04 19.81
CA LYS A 160 5.60 1.87 19.38
C LYS A 160 4.85 2.24 18.10
N GLY A 161 5.53 2.19 16.96
CA GLY A 161 4.97 2.56 15.67
C GLY A 161 4.12 1.43 15.10
N HIS A 162 2.97 1.78 14.54
CA HIS A 162 2.12 0.82 13.84
C HIS A 162 2.58 0.66 12.38
N LEU A 163 2.53 -0.56 11.84
CA LEU A 163 2.63 -0.78 10.39
C LEU A 163 1.29 -0.47 9.71
N CYS A 164 0.22 -1.19 10.03
CA CYS A 164 -1.15 -0.74 9.74
C CYS A 164 -1.54 0.27 10.81
N ALA A 165 -1.66 1.54 10.47
CA ALA A 165 -1.95 2.58 11.45
C ALA A 165 -3.31 2.33 12.14
N SER A 166 -3.39 2.66 13.44
CA SER A 166 -4.65 2.55 14.17
C SER A 166 -5.79 3.32 13.47
N GLU A 167 -5.49 4.49 12.89
CA GLU A 167 -6.45 5.28 12.12
C GLU A 167 -6.87 4.62 10.78
N ASP A 168 -6.15 3.61 10.29
CA ASP A 168 -6.54 2.87 9.09
C ASP A 168 -7.75 1.95 9.37
N ARG A 169 -7.95 1.54 10.63
CA ARG A 169 -8.93 0.52 11.05
C ARG A 169 -9.93 1.06 12.09
N VAL A 170 -10.56 2.20 11.80
CA VAL A 170 -11.55 2.87 12.68
C VAL A 170 -13.00 2.64 12.23
N TYR A 171 -13.26 1.65 11.40
CA TYR A 171 -14.64 1.31 11.00
C TYR A 171 -15.42 0.60 12.11
N CYS A 172 -14.76 -0.10 13.05
CA CYS A 172 -15.33 -0.59 14.29
C CYS A 172 -14.26 -0.76 15.38
N GLU A 173 -14.70 -0.86 16.63
CA GLU A 173 -13.82 -0.91 17.80
C GLU A 173 -12.94 -2.17 17.82
N ASP A 174 -13.50 -3.33 17.47
CA ASP A 174 -12.75 -4.59 17.46
C ASP A 174 -11.68 -4.62 16.37
N ALA A 175 -11.96 -4.04 15.20
CA ALA A 175 -10.96 -3.87 14.16
C ALA A 175 -9.81 -2.98 14.62
N ASN A 176 -10.12 -1.89 15.32
CA ASN A 176 -9.10 -1.00 15.84
C ASN A 176 -8.25 -1.64 16.93
N LYS A 177 -8.85 -2.44 17.83
CA LYS A 177 -8.11 -3.17 18.87
C LYS A 177 -7.07 -4.13 18.29
N GLN A 178 -7.37 -4.80 17.19
CA GLN A 178 -6.44 -5.73 16.55
C GLN A 178 -5.18 -5.03 15.99
N THR A 179 -5.21 -3.72 15.72
CA THR A 179 -4.01 -3.01 15.25
C THR A 179 -2.88 -2.96 16.30
N PHE A 180 -3.14 -3.35 17.53
CA PHE A 180 -2.17 -3.39 18.64
C PHE A 180 -1.52 -4.77 18.83
N TYR A 181 -1.71 -5.73 17.94
CA TYR A 181 -1.08 -7.06 17.90
C TYR A 181 0.35 -7.01 17.30
N ALA A 182 0.79 -8.05 16.64
CA ALA A 182 2.11 -8.18 15.98
C ALA A 182 2.33 -7.18 14.81
N ASN A 183 1.66 -6.05 14.86
CA ASN A 183 1.67 -4.93 13.92
C ASN A 183 2.57 -3.77 14.38
N ILE A 184 3.32 -3.94 15.45
CA ILE A 184 4.09 -2.88 16.12
C ILE A 184 5.57 -2.99 15.76
N SER A 185 6.18 -1.86 15.46
CA SER A 185 7.57 -1.71 15.06
C SER A 185 8.27 -0.60 15.85
N PRO A 186 9.56 -0.74 16.21
CA PRO A 186 10.33 0.36 16.79
C PRO A 186 10.53 1.48 15.78
N GLN A 187 9.95 2.65 16.02
CA GLN A 187 10.08 3.81 15.13
C GLN A 187 10.68 5.01 15.85
N ILE A 188 11.59 5.71 15.19
CA ILE A 188 12.12 6.99 15.67
C ILE A 188 10.95 7.97 15.85
N ALA A 189 10.85 8.63 17.00
CA ALA A 189 9.69 9.46 17.36
C ALA A 189 9.41 10.58 16.34
N SER A 190 10.45 11.25 15.85
CA SER A 190 10.30 12.30 14.84
C SER A 190 9.88 11.75 13.46
N PHE A 191 10.27 10.52 13.13
CA PHE A 191 9.79 9.82 11.96
C PHE A 191 8.31 9.44 12.11
N ASN A 192 7.97 8.68 13.16
CA ASN A 192 6.64 8.16 13.42
C ASN A 192 5.58 9.27 13.54
N GLN A 193 5.84 10.27 14.42
CA GLN A 193 4.87 11.31 14.77
C GLN A 193 4.78 12.44 13.73
N LYS A 194 5.65 12.45 12.72
CA LYS A 194 5.71 13.51 11.72
C LYS A 194 5.65 12.94 10.31
N TYR A 195 6.78 12.70 9.66
CA TYR A 195 6.81 12.35 8.24
C TYR A 195 5.92 11.15 7.91
N TRP A 196 6.06 10.05 8.66
CA TRP A 196 5.32 8.82 8.43
C TRP A 196 3.82 9.01 8.66
N MET A 197 3.44 9.64 9.79
CA MET A 197 2.05 9.98 10.09
C MET A 197 1.38 10.81 8.97
N TYR A 198 2.08 11.81 8.42
CA TYR A 198 1.52 12.61 7.33
C TYR A 198 1.39 11.81 6.03
N LEU A 199 2.33 10.91 5.73
CA LEU A 199 2.21 10.00 4.59
C LEU A 199 1.04 9.04 4.78
N GLU A 200 0.85 8.49 5.98
CA GLU A 200 -0.33 7.67 6.34
C GLU A 200 -1.63 8.44 6.12
N GLN A 201 -1.70 9.70 6.55
CA GLN A 201 -2.87 10.55 6.32
C GLN A 201 -3.16 10.74 4.81
N GLN A 202 -2.12 10.84 3.99
CA GLN A 202 -2.30 10.92 2.53
C GLN A 202 -2.87 9.61 1.97
N VAL A 203 -2.37 8.45 2.40
CA VAL A 203 -2.89 7.14 1.99
C VAL A 203 -4.32 6.93 2.50
N GLN A 204 -4.62 7.33 3.74
CA GLN A 204 -5.98 7.32 4.29
C GLN A 204 -6.94 8.18 3.47
N LYS A 205 -6.50 9.35 3.01
CA LYS A 205 -7.30 10.20 2.13
C LYS A 205 -7.66 9.47 0.82
N TRP A 206 -6.71 8.76 0.21
CA TRP A 206 -6.98 7.93 -0.96
C TRP A 206 -7.93 6.77 -0.64
N GLY A 207 -7.65 6.02 0.42
CA GLY A 207 -8.49 4.91 0.86
C GLY A 207 -9.93 5.32 1.20
N ARG A 208 -10.09 6.45 1.90
CA ARG A 208 -11.42 6.95 2.28
C ARG A 208 -12.19 7.56 1.11
N SER A 209 -11.54 7.94 0.02
CA SER A 209 -12.19 8.41 -1.20
C SER A 209 -12.99 7.30 -1.92
N THR A 210 -12.83 6.03 -1.52
CA THR A 210 -13.70 4.93 -1.96
C THR A 210 -15.17 5.18 -1.60
N ARG A 211 -15.44 5.89 -0.50
CA ARG A 211 -16.80 6.30 -0.11
C ARG A 211 -17.44 7.31 -1.08
N GLU A 212 -16.60 8.06 -1.79
CA GLU A 212 -17.02 9.09 -2.76
C GLU A 212 -16.98 8.55 -4.19
N GLY A 213 -16.54 7.30 -4.36
CA GLY A 213 -16.45 6.64 -5.65
C GLY A 213 -15.27 7.11 -6.52
N THR A 214 -14.25 7.74 -5.94
CA THR A 214 -13.00 8.05 -6.67
C THR A 214 -12.29 6.76 -7.04
N TYR A 215 -12.10 5.88 -6.07
CA TYR A 215 -11.66 4.49 -6.27
C TYR A 215 -12.76 3.54 -5.80
N ASP A 216 -12.75 2.33 -6.28
CA ASP A 216 -13.65 1.28 -5.80
C ASP A 216 -13.00 0.56 -4.61
N LYS A 217 -11.68 0.36 -4.67
CA LYS A 217 -10.86 -0.15 -3.57
C LYS A 217 -9.46 0.46 -3.59
N VAL A 218 -8.82 0.49 -2.43
CA VAL A 218 -7.40 0.83 -2.28
C VAL A 218 -6.75 -0.23 -1.41
N TYR A 219 -5.87 -1.00 -2.01
CA TYR A 219 -5.08 -2.05 -1.37
C TYR A 219 -3.77 -1.46 -0.89
N VAL A 220 -3.35 -1.80 0.32
CA VAL A 220 -2.19 -1.21 0.97
C VAL A 220 -1.36 -2.30 1.63
N VAL A 221 -0.06 -2.32 1.33
CA VAL A 221 0.93 -3.12 2.04
C VAL A 221 1.93 -2.19 2.69
N LYS A 222 2.17 -2.36 3.97
CA LYS A 222 3.14 -1.57 4.72
C LYS A 222 4.14 -2.48 5.44
N GLY A 223 5.38 -2.04 5.54
CA GLY A 223 6.40 -2.78 6.27
C GLY A 223 7.68 -1.98 6.49
N GLY A 224 8.62 -2.64 7.12
CA GLY A 224 9.99 -2.18 7.25
C GLY A 224 10.96 -3.15 6.56
N THR A 225 12.08 -2.65 6.07
CA THR A 225 13.10 -3.49 5.42
C THR A 225 13.79 -4.38 6.44
N LEU A 226 13.45 -5.68 6.49
CA LEU A 226 14.09 -6.64 7.39
C LEU A 226 15.37 -7.25 6.81
N ASN A 227 15.60 -7.11 5.53
CA ASN A 227 16.86 -7.42 4.84
C ASN A 227 17.90 -6.29 4.99
N LYS A 228 17.51 -5.12 5.54
CA LYS A 228 18.35 -3.95 5.71
C LYS A 228 17.95 -3.21 6.99
N LEU A 229 18.70 -3.45 8.06
CA LEU A 229 18.44 -2.88 9.38
C LEU A 229 19.27 -1.62 9.63
N LEU A 230 18.80 -0.79 10.56
CA LEU A 230 19.46 0.42 11.03
C LEU A 230 20.52 0.06 12.09
N THR A 231 21.77 -0.16 11.65
CA THR A 231 22.85 -0.66 12.49
C THR A 231 23.64 0.46 13.16
N ASN A 232 24.13 0.24 14.39
CA ASN A 232 24.97 1.17 15.16
C ASN A 232 24.38 2.58 15.22
N PHE A 233 23.06 2.69 15.31
CA PHE A 233 22.36 3.96 15.31
C PHE A 233 22.23 4.49 16.74
N THR A 234 22.40 5.80 16.88
CA THR A 234 22.03 6.56 18.09
C THR A 234 21.33 7.82 17.64
N GLY A 235 20.08 7.96 18.03
CA GLY A 235 19.24 9.10 17.68
C GLY A 235 19.07 10.13 18.79
N THR A 236 18.16 11.05 18.60
CA THR A 236 17.83 12.09 19.59
C THR A 236 16.99 11.49 20.73
N MET A 237 17.32 11.84 21.95
CA MET A 237 16.59 11.38 23.14
C MET A 237 15.09 11.69 23.02
N LYS A 238 14.26 10.65 23.21
CA LYS A 238 12.82 10.77 23.17
C LYS A 238 12.27 11.29 24.51
N GLY A 239 11.65 12.45 24.50
CA GLY A 239 10.90 12.99 25.65
C GLY A 239 11.73 13.11 26.91
N GLY A 240 11.11 12.85 28.08
CA GLY A 240 11.72 12.99 29.40
C GLY A 240 12.15 11.68 30.07
N ASP A 241 12.11 10.54 29.37
CA ASP A 241 12.47 9.23 29.95
C ASP A 241 13.99 8.96 29.97
N GLY A 242 14.78 9.83 29.39
CA GLY A 242 16.24 9.77 29.42
C GLY A 242 16.84 8.68 28.52
N LYS A 243 16.07 8.12 27.61
CA LYS A 243 16.50 7.06 26.69
C LYS A 243 16.68 7.57 25.28
N TYR A 244 17.78 7.16 24.66
CA TYR A 244 18.04 7.39 23.25
C TYR A 244 17.57 6.17 22.44
N PRO A 245 17.01 6.35 21.25
CA PRO A 245 16.79 5.26 20.33
C PRO A 245 18.16 4.77 19.81
N GLU A 246 18.53 3.55 20.13
CA GLU A 246 19.81 2.95 19.79
C GLU A 246 19.62 1.56 19.18
N THR A 247 20.51 1.21 18.26
CA THR A 247 20.64 -0.16 17.76
C THR A 247 22.06 -0.66 17.90
N ASP A 248 22.19 -1.98 18.05
CA ASP A 248 23.47 -2.68 18.02
C ASP A 248 24.08 -2.78 16.61
N ALA A 249 25.17 -3.54 16.47
CA ALA A 249 25.85 -3.75 15.21
C ALA A 249 25.02 -4.53 14.17
N GLU A 250 24.05 -5.30 14.61
CA GLU A 250 23.12 -6.09 13.81
C GLU A 250 21.81 -5.36 13.53
N GLY A 251 21.55 -4.21 14.18
CA GLY A 251 20.35 -3.38 13.98
C GLY A 251 19.15 -3.75 14.87
N PHE A 252 19.42 -4.27 16.06
CA PHE A 252 18.39 -4.60 17.04
C PHE A 252 18.41 -3.62 18.21
N THR A 253 17.22 -3.42 18.81
CA THR A 253 17.09 -2.69 20.07
C THR A 253 17.69 -3.48 21.23
N ILE A 254 17.83 -2.85 22.41
CA ILE A 254 18.29 -3.52 23.65
C ILE A 254 17.37 -4.69 24.07
N HIS A 255 16.19 -4.80 23.52
CA HIS A 255 15.22 -5.88 23.77
C HIS A 255 15.17 -6.89 22.60
N GLY A 256 16.06 -6.78 21.63
CA GLY A 256 16.17 -7.71 20.51
C GLY A 256 15.07 -7.56 19.46
N LEU A 257 14.48 -6.37 19.31
CA LEU A 257 13.56 -6.05 18.22
C LEU A 257 14.35 -5.51 17.03
N ALA A 258 14.11 -6.02 15.83
CA ALA A 258 14.73 -5.51 14.62
C ALA A 258 14.25 -4.07 14.34
N VAL A 259 15.16 -3.20 13.93
CA VAL A 259 14.85 -1.82 13.54
C VAL A 259 15.12 -1.64 12.07
N PRO A 260 14.09 -1.52 11.22
CA PRO A 260 14.26 -1.30 9.79
C PRO A 260 15.03 -0.02 9.46
N ALA A 261 15.92 -0.08 8.45
CA ALA A 261 16.59 1.13 7.94
C ALA A 261 15.69 1.97 7.04
N TYR A 262 14.64 1.36 6.46
CA TYR A 262 13.62 2.01 5.66
C TYR A 262 12.25 1.47 6.03
N TYR A 263 11.23 2.32 5.90
CA TYR A 263 9.83 1.89 5.89
C TYR A 263 9.24 2.08 4.51
N TYR A 264 8.31 1.22 4.14
CA TYR A 264 7.70 1.26 2.83
C TYR A 264 6.18 1.16 2.88
N MET A 265 5.55 1.64 1.83
CA MET A 265 4.15 1.41 1.49
C MET A 265 4.07 1.04 0.01
N ALA A 266 3.39 -0.06 -0.32
CA ALA A 266 2.94 -0.38 -1.67
C ALA A 266 1.43 -0.18 -1.72
N ILE A 267 0.93 0.58 -2.69
CA ILE A 267 -0.47 0.96 -2.79
C ILE A 267 -0.97 0.65 -4.20
N LEU A 268 -2.09 -0.08 -4.28
CA LEU A 268 -2.80 -0.37 -5.52
C LEU A 268 -4.22 0.19 -5.41
N ALA A 269 -4.61 1.06 -6.32
CA ALA A 269 -5.95 1.60 -6.43
C ALA A 269 -6.71 0.96 -7.58
N GLU A 270 -7.93 0.51 -7.32
CA GLU A 270 -8.84 -0.10 -8.30
C GLU A 270 -9.96 0.88 -8.63
N LYS A 271 -10.24 1.06 -9.93
CA LYS A 271 -11.40 1.77 -10.42
C LYS A 271 -11.99 1.10 -11.66
N GLY A 272 -13.11 0.42 -11.49
CA GLY A 272 -13.68 -0.43 -12.53
C GLY A 272 -12.67 -1.50 -12.96
N ASP A 273 -12.30 -1.48 -14.24
CA ASP A 273 -11.31 -2.41 -14.80
C ASP A 273 -9.89 -1.79 -14.86
N THR A 274 -9.61 -0.73 -14.11
CA THR A 274 -8.34 0.00 -14.16
C THR A 274 -7.65 -0.06 -12.81
N TYR A 275 -6.35 -0.32 -12.84
CA TYR A 275 -5.48 -0.35 -11.66
C TYR A 275 -4.38 0.71 -11.80
N HIS A 276 -4.02 1.32 -10.68
CA HIS A 276 -2.91 2.26 -10.56
C HIS A 276 -2.11 1.88 -9.33
N ALA A 277 -0.79 1.77 -9.47
CA ALA A 277 0.07 1.46 -8.34
C ALA A 277 1.08 2.58 -8.08
N ILE A 278 1.47 2.74 -6.83
CA ILE A 278 2.55 3.60 -6.37
C ILE A 278 3.16 2.99 -5.12
N ALA A 279 4.45 3.13 -4.96
CA ALA A 279 5.13 2.76 -3.73
C ALA A 279 5.90 3.93 -3.14
N PHE A 280 6.19 3.84 -1.85
CA PHE A 280 7.08 4.74 -1.12
C PHE A 280 8.14 3.91 -0.39
N LEU A 281 9.40 4.32 -0.50
CA LEU A 281 10.51 3.76 0.26
C LEU A 281 11.20 4.90 1.01
N VAL A 282 10.90 5.03 2.29
CA VAL A 282 11.27 6.19 3.11
C VAL A 282 12.38 5.80 4.09
N PRO A 283 13.50 6.51 4.14
CA PRO A 283 14.55 6.24 5.12
C PRO A 283 14.04 6.47 6.54
N HIS A 284 14.33 5.54 7.45
CA HIS A 284 14.03 5.68 8.86
C HIS A 284 14.99 6.67 9.51
N SER A 285 14.67 7.96 9.44
CA SER A 285 15.61 9.04 9.76
C SER A 285 14.94 10.20 10.50
N GLU A 286 15.70 10.83 11.40
CA GLU A 286 15.32 12.06 12.10
C GLU A 286 15.41 13.31 11.19
N LEU A 287 16.06 13.21 10.03
CA LEU A 287 16.34 14.34 9.14
C LEU A 287 15.21 14.67 8.17
N LEU A 288 14.14 13.90 8.18
CA LEU A 288 12.99 14.11 7.31
C LEU A 288 12.19 15.37 7.70
N PRO A 289 11.51 16.01 6.73
CA PRO A 289 10.65 17.16 6.99
C PRO A 289 9.63 16.89 8.09
N GLN A 290 9.54 17.80 9.06
CA GLN A 290 8.59 17.67 10.19
C GLN A 290 7.15 18.01 9.80
N LYS A 291 6.96 18.69 8.68
CA LYS A 291 5.66 19.01 8.05
C LYS A 291 5.79 18.81 6.56
N PRO A 292 5.81 17.55 6.10
CA PRO A 292 5.98 17.24 4.69
C PRO A 292 4.78 17.70 3.86
N THR A 293 5.06 18.04 2.63
CA THR A 293 4.10 18.36 1.57
C THR A 293 3.99 17.18 0.60
N ALA A 294 3.08 17.25 -0.36
CA ALA A 294 2.99 16.26 -1.44
C ALA A 294 4.31 16.11 -2.22
N ASP A 295 5.02 17.21 -2.45
CA ASP A 295 6.31 17.18 -3.14
C ASP A 295 7.37 16.42 -2.32
N ASP A 296 7.37 16.58 -0.99
CA ASP A 296 8.28 15.86 -0.10
C ASP A 296 8.01 14.34 -0.14
N PHE A 297 6.74 13.91 -0.22
CA PHE A 297 6.39 12.50 -0.38
C PHE A 297 6.87 11.95 -1.72
N GLN A 298 6.74 12.74 -2.78
CA GLN A 298 7.13 12.34 -4.13
C GLN A 298 8.64 12.11 -4.29
N VAL A 299 9.47 12.66 -3.38
CA VAL A 299 10.92 12.37 -3.34
C VAL A 299 11.21 10.90 -3.09
N TYR A 300 10.35 10.23 -2.31
CA TYR A 300 10.51 8.83 -1.93
C TYR A 300 9.52 7.90 -2.64
N ALA A 301 8.75 8.43 -3.59
CA ALA A 301 7.88 7.63 -4.42
C ALA A 301 8.69 6.84 -5.44
N VAL A 302 8.40 5.54 -5.56
CA VAL A 302 9.05 4.60 -6.47
C VAL A 302 7.99 3.73 -7.17
N SER A 303 8.38 3.00 -8.21
CA SER A 303 7.55 1.95 -8.78
C SER A 303 7.49 0.72 -7.86
N ILE A 304 6.52 -0.15 -8.06
CA ILE A 304 6.44 -1.43 -7.34
C ILE A 304 7.68 -2.27 -7.67
N ASP A 305 8.05 -2.48 -8.94
CA ASP A 305 9.29 -3.17 -9.35
C ASP A 305 10.52 -2.69 -8.57
N LYS A 306 10.63 -1.37 -8.36
CA LYS A 306 11.76 -0.82 -7.61
C LYS A 306 11.69 -1.17 -6.13
N LEU A 307 10.51 -1.15 -5.54
CA LEU A 307 10.32 -1.55 -4.14
C LEU A 307 10.63 -3.04 -3.96
N GLU A 308 10.23 -3.90 -4.88
CA GLU A 308 10.52 -5.34 -4.88
C GLU A 308 12.01 -5.63 -4.92
N GLN A 309 12.75 -4.93 -5.77
CA GLN A 309 14.21 -5.03 -5.82
C GLN A 309 14.88 -4.68 -4.49
N GLU A 310 14.31 -3.75 -3.72
CA GLU A 310 14.87 -3.31 -2.44
C GLU A 310 14.46 -4.20 -1.27
N THR A 311 13.26 -4.77 -1.31
CA THR A 311 12.70 -5.58 -0.21
C THR A 311 12.86 -7.07 -0.42
N GLY A 312 12.85 -7.54 -1.67
CA GLY A 312 12.77 -8.95 -2.04
C GLY A 312 11.38 -9.55 -1.86
N ILE A 313 10.34 -8.70 -1.73
CA ILE A 313 8.94 -9.07 -1.59
C ILE A 313 8.28 -8.83 -2.94
N ASP A 314 7.51 -9.80 -3.43
CA ASP A 314 6.70 -9.74 -4.64
C ASP A 314 5.30 -9.23 -4.25
N PHE A 315 5.00 -7.98 -4.61
CA PHE A 315 3.75 -7.32 -4.25
C PHE A 315 2.69 -7.54 -5.33
N PHE A 316 1.42 -7.54 -4.93
CA PHE A 316 0.25 -7.66 -5.83
C PHE A 316 0.26 -8.88 -6.73
N CYS A 317 1.03 -9.89 -6.37
CA CYS A 317 1.25 -11.14 -7.10
C CYS A 317 -0.04 -11.94 -7.42
N ASN A 318 -1.16 -11.56 -6.84
CA ASN A 318 -2.48 -12.13 -7.16
C ASN A 318 -3.19 -11.43 -8.33
N LEU A 319 -2.58 -10.39 -8.92
CA LEU A 319 -3.02 -9.85 -10.20
C LEU A 319 -2.67 -10.81 -11.33
N PRO A 320 -3.43 -10.82 -12.45
CA PRO A 320 -2.95 -11.47 -13.67
C PRO A 320 -1.63 -10.84 -14.15
N ASP A 321 -0.63 -11.66 -14.52
CA ASP A 321 0.74 -11.23 -14.88
C ASP A 321 0.80 -10.02 -15.81
N VAL A 322 -0.08 -9.95 -16.82
CA VAL A 322 -0.14 -8.80 -17.76
C VAL A 322 -0.51 -7.50 -17.08
N ILE A 323 -1.38 -7.57 -16.05
CA ILE A 323 -1.84 -6.39 -15.30
C ILE A 323 -0.77 -6.03 -14.30
N GLU A 324 -0.26 -7.00 -13.58
CA GLU A 324 0.85 -6.90 -12.64
C GLU A 324 2.05 -6.23 -13.29
N ASP A 325 2.60 -6.82 -14.35
CA ASP A 325 3.66 -6.26 -15.19
C ASP A 325 3.43 -4.79 -15.64
N GLU A 326 2.18 -4.40 -15.90
CA GLU A 326 1.85 -3.07 -16.38
C GLU A 326 1.79 -2.04 -15.25
N VAL A 327 1.28 -2.41 -14.06
CA VAL A 327 1.14 -1.49 -12.92
C VAL A 327 2.42 -1.32 -12.12
N GLU A 328 3.31 -2.31 -12.13
CA GLU A 328 4.51 -2.34 -11.31
C GLU A 328 5.68 -1.58 -11.89
N LYS A 329 5.79 -1.52 -13.23
CA LYS A 329 6.90 -0.88 -13.95
C LYS A 329 7.08 0.60 -13.65
N ALA A 330 5.97 1.33 -13.49
CA ALA A 330 6.01 2.77 -13.29
C ALA A 330 4.70 3.28 -12.67
N TYR A 331 4.80 4.33 -11.88
CA TYR A 331 3.66 5.08 -11.39
C TYR A 331 3.50 6.41 -12.14
N ASN A 332 2.25 6.89 -12.24
CA ASN A 332 1.96 8.21 -12.77
C ASN A 332 1.36 9.09 -11.64
N LYS A 333 2.01 10.19 -11.33
CA LYS A 333 1.59 11.12 -10.27
C LYS A 333 0.19 11.69 -10.49
N ALA A 334 -0.24 11.82 -11.76
CA ALA A 334 -1.55 12.37 -12.09
C ALA A 334 -2.73 11.45 -11.75
N ASP A 335 -2.46 10.16 -11.52
CA ASP A 335 -3.50 9.19 -11.17
C ASP A 335 -3.90 9.29 -9.68
N TRP A 336 -3.17 10.10 -8.90
CA TRP A 336 -3.33 10.24 -7.46
C TRP A 336 -3.75 11.65 -7.05
N ALA A 337 -4.72 11.76 -6.14
CA ALA A 337 -5.16 13.05 -5.57
C ALA A 337 -4.26 13.46 -4.40
N TRP A 338 -3.24 14.25 -4.68
CA TRP A 338 -2.26 14.75 -3.70
C TRP A 338 -2.83 15.82 -2.76
#